data_9f20658c8689747dd5b3de2ea4a8ba1b
#
_entry.id   9f20658c8689747dd5b3de2ea4a8ba1b
#
_cell.length_a   1.000
_cell.length_b   1.000
_cell.length_c   1.000
_cell.angle_alpha   90.00
_cell.angle_beta   90.00
_cell.angle_gamma   90.00
#
_symmetry.space_group_name_H-M   'P 1'
#
loop_
_entity.id
_entity.type
_entity.pdbx_description
1 polymer ?
#
loop_
_entity_poly.entity_id
_entity_poly.type
_entity_poly.pdbx_seq_one_letter_code
_entity_poly.pdbx_strand_id
1 'polypeptide(L)'
;TGVLEVGALAAHQIWTGTVPLPDEISDRMVVVVEAKLVKDTIWAPAGHVVARTSALLVPKPGPRLYLPASSQSHRDGTGWSLGPAHFDRRGRLVTWGNANLVAPVLDLFRAPIDNDRASSLARNAIGDAALAAGLDRLVHTTTSVRDEGDELVVVTRSAAAAARNSMTTTWSWRAIQTNDGSEGVHLDLHVDPHGYWPTMLGRIGVTIGLPAEWTTVSWFGLGPTENYPDSQHAAIWGRWNGEVDDLQTPYVMPQENGLRQGVHELTISGSNGGLRITADGSWPAFAARPWTSQALRTAAHTWDLKPDGHTWLTLDAVSAPLGSTSCGPMPIMSHRLYAQPVDLSLTLSLI
;
A
#
# COMPACT_ATOMS: atom_id res chain seq x y z
N THR A 1 2.96 29.01 -9.13
CA THR A 1 3.43 28.58 -10.46
C THR A 1 4.38 29.64 -11.00
N GLY A 2 5.46 29.24 -11.66
CA GLY A 2 6.45 30.10 -12.29
C GLY A 2 7.11 29.40 -13.48
N VAL A 3 7.95 30.14 -14.17
CA VAL A 3 8.75 29.63 -15.29
C VAL A 3 10.23 29.69 -14.88
N LEU A 4 10.93 28.58 -15.12
CA LEU A 4 12.39 28.56 -14.97
C LEU A 4 13.03 28.99 -16.30
N GLU A 5 13.79 30.07 -16.30
CA GLU A 5 14.51 30.53 -17.47
C GLU A 5 15.72 29.61 -17.70
N VAL A 6 15.60 28.75 -18.70
CA VAL A 6 16.66 27.85 -19.14
C VAL A 6 17.11 28.30 -20.51
N GLY A 7 18.38 28.75 -20.63
CA GLY A 7 18.95 29.12 -21.93
C GLY A 7 18.99 27.96 -22.92
N ALA A 8 19.35 28.22 -24.16
CA ALA A 8 19.54 27.18 -25.16
C ALA A 8 20.62 26.18 -24.70
N LEU A 9 20.25 24.89 -24.63
CA LEU A 9 21.17 23.80 -24.29
C LEU A 9 21.53 23.01 -25.54
N ALA A 10 22.81 22.80 -25.74
CA ALA A 10 23.28 21.84 -26.75
C ALA A 10 23.08 20.42 -26.23
N ALA A 11 23.14 19.40 -27.13
CA ALA A 11 23.10 18.02 -26.76
C ALA A 11 24.14 17.70 -25.67
N HIS A 12 23.72 16.92 -24.66
CA HIS A 12 24.54 16.53 -23.49
C HIS A 12 24.94 17.64 -22.53
N GLN A 13 24.45 18.88 -22.71
CA GLN A 13 24.64 19.93 -21.72
C GLN A 13 23.65 19.79 -20.56
N ILE A 14 24.14 20.16 -19.37
CA ILE A 14 23.34 20.18 -18.13
C ILE A 14 23.19 21.64 -17.70
N TRP A 15 21.96 22.02 -17.36
CA TRP A 15 21.65 23.27 -16.68
C TRP A 15 21.33 22.96 -15.21
N THR A 16 21.82 23.78 -14.31
CA THR A 16 21.51 23.69 -12.88
C THR A 16 20.94 25.03 -12.42
N GLY A 17 19.84 24.96 -11.68
CA GLY A 17 19.18 26.16 -11.15
C GLY A 17 18.46 25.84 -9.84
N THR A 18 17.91 26.85 -9.21
CA THR A 18 17.17 26.77 -7.96
C THR A 18 15.70 27.11 -8.17
N VAL A 19 14.82 26.37 -7.51
CA VAL A 19 13.40 26.70 -7.43
C VAL A 19 13.19 27.44 -6.11
N PRO A 20 12.70 28.70 -6.12
CA PRO A 20 12.38 29.39 -4.88
C PRO A 20 11.22 28.69 -4.17
N LEU A 21 11.41 28.43 -2.90
CA LEU A 21 10.40 27.84 -2.03
C LEU A 21 9.93 28.88 -1.01
N PRO A 22 8.73 28.74 -0.44
CA PRO A 22 8.31 29.53 0.72
C PRO A 22 9.29 29.37 1.89
N ASP A 23 9.49 30.43 2.66
CA ASP A 23 10.39 30.44 3.82
C ASP A 23 9.93 29.43 4.89
N GLU A 24 8.61 29.23 5.02
CA GLU A 24 8.03 28.25 5.92
C GLU A 24 7.12 27.27 5.18
N ILE A 25 7.31 25.99 5.47
CA ILE A 25 6.44 24.88 5.01
C ILE A 25 5.64 24.43 6.20
N SER A 26 4.43 24.96 6.33
CA SER A 26 3.50 24.64 7.43
C SER A 26 2.71 23.35 7.20
N ASP A 27 2.58 22.94 5.95
CA ASP A 27 1.90 21.71 5.53
C ASP A 27 2.70 21.02 4.41
N ARG A 28 2.27 19.83 4.03
CA ARG A 28 2.87 19.08 2.92
C ARG A 28 2.73 19.86 1.61
N MET A 29 3.84 20.09 0.94
CA MET A 29 3.89 20.79 -0.35
C MET A 29 4.48 19.87 -1.42
N VAL A 30 3.88 19.86 -2.59
CA VAL A 30 4.44 19.19 -3.77
C VAL A 30 4.97 20.24 -4.73
N VAL A 31 6.23 20.12 -5.08
CA VAL A 31 6.84 20.88 -6.17
C VAL A 31 6.86 20.01 -7.41
N VAL A 32 6.23 20.46 -8.49
CA VAL A 32 6.24 19.77 -9.79
C VAL A 32 7.01 20.63 -10.77
N VAL A 33 7.98 20.04 -11.45
CA VAL A 33 8.75 20.68 -12.52
C VAL A 33 8.44 19.98 -13.83
N GLU A 34 8.08 20.76 -14.86
CA GLU A 34 7.72 20.27 -16.19
C GLU A 34 8.60 20.93 -17.24
N ALA A 35 9.17 20.13 -18.14
CA ALA A 35 9.77 20.61 -19.38
C ALA A 35 8.74 20.50 -20.50
N LYS A 36 8.48 21.62 -21.19
CA LYS A 36 7.48 21.73 -22.25
C LYS A 36 8.08 22.20 -23.56
N LEU A 37 7.54 21.71 -24.67
CA LEU A 37 7.88 22.23 -25.99
C LEU A 37 7.46 23.69 -26.09
N VAL A 38 8.37 24.56 -26.55
CA VAL A 38 8.12 25.99 -26.73
C VAL A 38 7.42 26.29 -28.07
N LYS A 39 7.59 25.40 -29.05
CA LYS A 39 7.00 25.50 -30.39
C LYS A 39 6.52 24.13 -30.88
N ASP A 40 5.67 24.17 -31.91
CA ASP A 40 5.24 22.96 -32.59
C ASP A 40 6.42 22.18 -33.19
N THR A 41 6.32 20.86 -33.10
CA THR A 41 7.20 19.89 -33.75
C THR A 41 6.36 18.96 -34.61
N ILE A 42 7.02 18.12 -35.43
CA ILE A 42 6.32 17.14 -36.29
C ILE A 42 5.57 16.06 -35.49
N TRP A 43 5.89 15.86 -34.22
CA TRP A 43 5.35 14.79 -33.37
C TRP A 43 4.52 15.29 -32.19
N ALA A 44 4.58 16.60 -31.84
CA ALA A 44 3.78 17.16 -30.75
C ALA A 44 3.65 18.69 -30.87
N PRO A 45 2.51 19.27 -30.42
CA PRO A 45 2.30 20.71 -30.41
C PRO A 45 3.11 21.40 -29.31
N ALA A 46 3.22 22.72 -29.41
CA ALA A 46 3.73 23.58 -28.34
C ALA A 46 2.93 23.35 -27.04
N GLY A 47 3.61 23.40 -25.91
CA GLY A 47 3.05 23.10 -24.58
C GLY A 47 3.04 21.60 -24.23
N HIS A 48 3.38 20.71 -25.16
CA HIS A 48 3.51 19.28 -24.83
C HIS A 48 4.60 19.07 -23.78
N VAL A 49 4.26 18.31 -22.72
CA VAL A 49 5.19 17.99 -21.62
C VAL A 49 6.11 16.85 -22.06
N VAL A 50 7.39 17.15 -22.21
CA VAL A 50 8.42 16.17 -22.62
C VAL A 50 9.08 15.47 -21.43
N ALA A 51 9.06 16.12 -20.26
CA ALA A 51 9.54 15.53 -19.01
C ALA A 51 8.83 16.17 -17.82
N ARG A 52 8.64 15.38 -16.77
CA ARG A 52 8.03 15.82 -15.53
C ARG A 52 8.73 15.15 -14.36
N THR A 53 8.93 15.89 -13.29
CA THR A 53 9.38 15.34 -12.00
C THR A 53 8.70 16.07 -10.87
N SER A 54 8.69 15.48 -9.68
CA SER A 54 8.14 16.11 -8.49
C SER A 54 8.98 15.81 -7.26
N ALA A 55 8.93 16.74 -6.31
CA ALA A 55 9.49 16.57 -4.98
C ALA A 55 8.41 16.85 -3.93
N LEU A 56 8.33 15.99 -2.94
CA LEU A 56 7.49 16.20 -1.77
C LEU A 56 8.31 16.87 -0.68
N LEU A 57 7.83 18.01 -0.23
CA LEU A 57 8.36 18.73 0.91
C LEU A 57 7.39 18.53 2.08
N VAL A 58 7.90 17.97 3.16
CA VAL A 58 7.11 17.77 4.37
C VAL A 58 7.68 18.68 5.47
N PRO A 59 6.81 19.30 6.29
CA PRO A 59 7.29 20.00 7.47
C PRO A 59 8.03 19.00 8.38
N LYS A 60 8.94 19.51 9.20
CA LYS A 60 9.57 18.68 10.22
C LYS A 60 8.46 18.02 11.06
N PRO A 61 8.51 16.70 11.30
CA PRO A 61 7.52 16.06 12.13
C PRO A 61 7.45 16.73 13.50
N GLY A 62 6.32 17.36 13.80
CA GLY A 62 5.99 17.74 15.16
C GLY A 62 5.47 16.52 15.93
N PRO A 63 5.45 16.57 17.27
CA PRO A 63 4.78 15.52 18.05
C PRO A 63 3.31 15.46 17.59
N ARG A 64 2.87 14.32 17.11
CA ARG A 64 1.44 14.10 16.86
C ARG A 64 0.76 13.90 18.21
N LEU A 65 -0.09 14.82 18.54
CA LEU A 65 -0.96 14.70 19.71
C LEU A 65 -2.23 13.98 19.24
N TYR A 66 -2.30 12.68 19.44
CA TYR A 66 -3.58 12.01 19.42
C TYR A 66 -4.31 12.39 20.69
N LEU A 67 -5.49 12.96 20.54
CA LEU A 67 -6.38 13.10 21.69
C LEU A 67 -6.87 11.69 22.03
N PRO A 68 -6.67 11.21 23.27
CA PRO A 68 -7.27 9.95 23.65
C PRO A 68 -8.78 10.07 23.44
N ALA A 69 -9.36 9.07 22.77
CA ALA A 69 -10.81 9.02 22.67
C ALA A 69 -11.39 8.95 24.07
N SER A 70 -12.55 9.56 24.26
CA SER A 70 -13.32 9.44 25.52
C SER A 70 -13.81 8.00 25.77
N SER A 71 -13.72 7.14 24.76
CA SER A 71 -14.12 5.73 24.81
C SER A 71 -12.91 4.83 25.07
N GLN A 72 -12.87 4.24 26.26
CA GLN A 72 -12.00 3.08 26.56
C GLN A 72 -12.47 1.87 25.76
N SER A 73 -11.59 0.87 25.63
CA SER A 73 -11.98 -0.42 25.08
C SER A 73 -13.17 -0.97 25.87
N HIS A 74 -14.23 -1.33 25.16
CA HIS A 74 -15.39 -1.97 25.78
C HIS A 74 -15.47 -3.43 25.34
N ARG A 75 -15.41 -4.34 26.32
CA ARG A 75 -15.59 -5.77 26.10
C ARG A 75 -17.05 -6.16 26.33
N ASP A 76 -17.66 -6.82 25.37
CA ASP A 76 -18.96 -7.44 25.49
C ASP A 76 -18.90 -8.98 25.29
N GLY A 77 -20.05 -9.65 25.27
CA GLY A 77 -20.11 -11.10 25.02
C GLY A 77 -19.67 -11.52 23.62
N THR A 78 -19.48 -10.59 22.66
CA THR A 78 -19.13 -10.83 21.27
C THR A 78 -17.65 -10.54 20.97
N GLY A 79 -17.00 -9.63 21.72
CA GLY A 79 -15.62 -9.26 21.51
C GLY A 79 -15.23 -7.92 22.19
N TRP A 80 -14.58 -7.03 21.45
CA TRP A 80 -14.14 -5.71 21.91
C TRP A 80 -14.57 -4.63 20.92
N SER A 81 -14.91 -3.46 21.44
CA SER A 81 -15.18 -2.27 20.64
C SER A 81 -14.20 -1.17 21.00
N LEU A 82 -13.65 -0.49 20.00
CA LEU A 82 -12.72 0.64 20.10
C LEU A 82 -13.18 1.70 19.09
N GLY A 83 -13.85 2.76 19.54
CA GLY A 83 -14.44 3.74 18.63
C GLY A 83 -15.30 3.05 17.54
N PRO A 84 -15.05 3.27 16.25
CA PRO A 84 -15.82 2.65 15.17
C PRO A 84 -15.47 1.20 14.90
N ALA A 85 -14.41 0.66 15.51
CA ALA A 85 -13.90 -0.68 15.26
C ALA A 85 -14.50 -1.69 16.22
N HIS A 86 -15.02 -2.82 15.70
CA HIS A 86 -15.42 -3.96 16.50
C HIS A 86 -14.57 -5.18 16.15
N PHE A 87 -14.07 -5.83 17.19
CA PHE A 87 -13.20 -7.00 17.13
C PHE A 87 -13.93 -8.22 17.71
N ASP A 88 -13.82 -9.35 17.06
CA ASP A 88 -14.36 -10.60 17.58
C ASP A 88 -13.56 -11.13 18.79
N ARG A 89 -13.99 -12.27 19.38
CA ARG A 89 -13.32 -12.89 20.53
C ARG A 89 -11.89 -13.36 20.28
N ARG A 90 -11.45 -13.36 19.01
CA ARG A 90 -10.06 -13.63 18.60
C ARG A 90 -9.26 -12.37 18.32
N GLY A 91 -9.83 -11.20 18.59
CA GLY A 91 -9.21 -9.91 18.34
C GLY A 91 -9.13 -9.56 16.85
N ARG A 92 -9.94 -10.16 15.99
CA ARG A 92 -9.98 -9.84 14.57
C ARG A 92 -10.95 -8.67 14.35
N LEU A 93 -10.51 -7.63 13.68
CA LEU A 93 -11.37 -6.51 13.26
C LEU A 93 -12.42 -7.04 12.25
N VAL A 94 -13.68 -7.05 12.62
CA VAL A 94 -14.77 -7.65 11.83
C VAL A 94 -15.82 -6.64 11.37
N THR A 95 -15.92 -5.46 12.03
CA THR A 95 -16.76 -4.36 11.53
C THR A 95 -16.05 -3.02 11.69
N TRP A 96 -16.39 -2.09 10.81
CA TRP A 96 -15.96 -0.70 10.81
C TRP A 96 -17.19 0.20 10.68
N GLY A 97 -17.54 0.90 11.76
CA GLY A 97 -18.86 1.53 11.85
C GLY A 97 -19.96 0.49 11.66
N ASN A 98 -20.77 0.67 10.63
CA ASN A 98 -21.84 -0.28 10.27
C ASN A 98 -21.44 -1.29 9.18
N ALA A 99 -20.21 -1.24 8.69
CA ALA A 99 -19.74 -2.08 7.60
C ALA A 99 -19.11 -3.37 8.11
N ASN A 100 -19.50 -4.51 7.54
CA ASN A 100 -18.82 -5.78 7.76
C ASN A 100 -17.53 -5.86 6.95
N LEU A 101 -16.48 -6.40 7.55
CA LEU A 101 -15.17 -6.55 6.95
C LEU A 101 -14.77 -8.03 6.89
N VAL A 102 -14.00 -8.40 5.86
CA VAL A 102 -13.11 -9.55 5.99
C VAL A 102 -11.88 -9.06 6.76
N ALA A 103 -11.67 -9.64 7.93
CA ALA A 103 -10.67 -9.17 8.88
C ALA A 103 -9.28 -9.02 8.25
N PRO A 104 -8.52 -7.97 8.60
CA PRO A 104 -7.17 -7.78 8.11
C PRO A 104 -6.26 -8.93 8.55
N VAL A 105 -5.42 -9.36 7.62
CA VAL A 105 -4.42 -10.41 7.84
C VAL A 105 -3.08 -10.00 7.24
N LEU A 106 -1.99 -10.52 7.81
CA LEU A 106 -0.67 -10.37 7.20
C LEU A 106 -0.66 -11.01 5.81
N ASP A 107 -0.13 -10.30 4.83
CA ASP A 107 0.04 -10.79 3.46
C ASP A 107 1.52 -10.70 3.03
N LEU A 108 2.05 -11.80 2.52
CA LEU A 108 3.41 -11.93 2.01
C LEU A 108 3.44 -12.23 0.51
N PHE A 109 2.25 -12.41 -0.09
CA PHE A 109 2.09 -12.89 -1.44
C PHE A 109 1.58 -11.81 -2.38
N ARG A 110 2.18 -11.70 -3.55
CA ARG A 110 1.61 -11.02 -4.71
C ARG A 110 1.39 -12.04 -5.84
N ALA A 111 0.43 -11.79 -6.71
CA ALA A 111 0.27 -12.60 -7.90
C ALA A 111 1.55 -12.52 -8.75
N PRO A 112 2.11 -13.68 -9.19
CA PRO A 112 3.32 -13.66 -9.99
C PRO A 112 3.14 -12.89 -11.30
N ILE A 113 4.09 -12.01 -11.59
CA ILE A 113 4.21 -11.30 -12.86
C ILE A 113 5.07 -12.11 -13.84
N ASP A 114 5.16 -11.68 -15.10
CA ASP A 114 5.97 -12.35 -16.11
C ASP A 114 7.44 -12.48 -15.69
N ASN A 115 8.00 -11.47 -15.04
CA ASN A 115 9.35 -11.52 -14.49
C ASN A 115 9.52 -12.55 -13.36
N ASP A 116 8.46 -12.82 -12.59
CA ASP A 116 8.47 -13.82 -11.51
C ASP A 116 8.33 -15.25 -12.04
N ARG A 117 7.75 -15.42 -13.23
CA ARG A 117 7.53 -16.70 -13.91
C ARG A 117 8.69 -17.08 -14.85
N ALA A 118 9.56 -16.13 -15.15
CA ALA A 118 10.53 -16.26 -16.21
C ALA A 118 11.58 -17.34 -15.94
N SER A 119 11.46 -18.29 -16.77
CA SER A 119 12.43 -19.13 -17.48
C SER A 119 13.29 -20.13 -16.70
N SER A 120 13.43 -21.27 -17.36
CA SER A 120 14.45 -22.33 -17.21
C SER A 120 15.90 -21.87 -16.97
N LEU A 121 16.21 -20.59 -17.12
CA LEU A 121 17.54 -20.01 -16.90
C LEU A 121 17.71 -19.41 -15.50
N ALA A 122 16.63 -18.97 -14.86
CA ALA A 122 16.67 -18.50 -13.47
C ALA A 122 16.14 -19.62 -12.56
N ARG A 123 17.03 -20.42 -11.99
CA ARG A 123 16.72 -21.49 -11.01
C ARG A 123 15.97 -21.02 -9.75
N ASN A 124 15.54 -19.78 -9.69
CA ASN A 124 14.81 -19.16 -8.58
C ASN A 124 13.73 -18.20 -9.13
N ALA A 125 12.79 -18.70 -9.93
CA ALA A 125 11.60 -17.95 -10.25
C ALA A 125 10.92 -17.56 -8.94
N ILE A 126 10.84 -16.26 -8.65
CA ILE A 126 10.29 -15.73 -7.37
C ILE A 126 8.89 -16.27 -7.13
N GLY A 127 8.08 -16.30 -8.20
CA GLY A 127 6.70 -16.77 -8.14
C GLY A 127 6.58 -18.25 -7.78
N ASP A 128 7.34 -19.12 -8.43
CA ASP A 128 7.32 -20.56 -8.16
C ASP A 128 7.83 -20.87 -6.76
N ALA A 129 8.89 -20.19 -6.32
CA ALA A 129 9.42 -20.33 -4.98
C ALA A 129 8.44 -19.88 -3.91
N ALA A 130 7.71 -18.78 -4.12
CA ALA A 130 6.66 -18.29 -3.24
C ALA A 130 5.50 -19.28 -3.13
N LEU A 131 5.06 -19.85 -4.26
CA LEU A 131 4.02 -20.90 -4.30
C LEU A 131 4.45 -22.19 -3.63
N ALA A 132 5.67 -22.65 -3.89
CA ALA A 132 6.26 -23.82 -3.24
C ALA A 132 6.37 -23.64 -1.72
N ALA A 133 6.69 -22.42 -1.27
CA ALA A 133 6.72 -22.06 0.14
C ALA A 133 5.32 -21.86 0.74
N GLY A 134 4.24 -21.90 -0.06
CA GLY A 134 2.85 -21.74 0.39
C GLY A 134 2.49 -20.34 0.83
N LEU A 135 3.16 -19.31 0.32
CA LEU A 135 2.90 -17.92 0.70
C LEU A 135 1.53 -17.42 0.23
N ASP A 136 0.97 -18.05 -0.81
CA ASP A 136 -0.37 -17.79 -1.35
C ASP A 136 -1.52 -18.34 -0.48
N ARG A 137 -1.21 -19.12 0.57
CA ARG A 137 -2.16 -19.82 1.43
C ARG A 137 -1.71 -19.89 2.89
N LEU A 138 -1.31 -18.76 3.43
CA LEU A 138 -0.93 -18.67 4.84
C LEU A 138 -2.12 -18.97 5.75
N VAL A 139 -1.83 -19.66 6.85
CA VAL A 139 -2.78 -19.88 7.95
C VAL A 139 -2.45 -18.86 9.04
N HIS A 140 -3.45 -18.09 9.43
CA HIS A 140 -3.34 -17.05 10.46
C HIS A 140 -4.00 -17.56 11.74
N THR A 141 -3.24 -17.57 12.83
CA THR A 141 -3.72 -18.02 14.13
C THR A 141 -3.48 -16.95 15.18
N THR A 142 -4.52 -16.49 15.84
CA THR A 142 -4.37 -15.63 17.02
C THR A 142 -3.75 -16.44 18.17
N THR A 143 -2.63 -15.98 18.68
CA THR A 143 -1.90 -16.61 19.79
C THR A 143 -2.19 -15.94 21.12
N SER A 144 -2.49 -14.64 21.12
CA SER A 144 -2.94 -13.93 22.33
C SER A 144 -3.79 -12.72 21.97
N VAL A 145 -4.69 -12.36 22.89
CA VAL A 145 -5.44 -11.10 22.90
C VAL A 145 -5.33 -10.54 24.30
N ARG A 146 -4.84 -9.31 24.43
CA ARG A 146 -4.74 -8.60 25.70
C ARG A 146 -5.47 -7.29 25.59
N ASP A 147 -6.34 -7.02 26.54
CA ASP A 147 -7.00 -5.74 26.71
C ASP A 147 -6.27 -5.01 27.82
N GLU A 148 -5.60 -3.92 27.48
CA GLU A 148 -4.79 -3.12 28.39
C GLU A 148 -5.52 -1.80 28.76
N GLY A 149 -6.84 -1.74 28.51
CA GLY A 149 -7.74 -0.64 28.88
C GLY A 149 -7.87 0.41 27.78
N ASP A 150 -6.80 1.05 27.39
CA ASP A 150 -6.72 2.01 26.28
C ASP A 150 -6.16 1.40 24.99
N GLU A 151 -5.66 0.18 25.09
CA GLU A 151 -5.03 -0.55 23.99
C GLU A 151 -5.51 -2.01 23.93
N LEU A 152 -5.89 -2.47 22.75
CA LEU A 152 -6.15 -3.88 22.44
C LEU A 152 -4.94 -4.44 21.69
N VAL A 153 -4.18 -5.31 22.33
CA VAL A 153 -3.00 -5.96 21.74
C VAL A 153 -3.35 -7.37 21.30
N VAL A 154 -3.24 -7.61 20.00
CA VAL A 154 -3.49 -8.91 19.37
C VAL A 154 -2.20 -9.45 18.78
N VAL A 155 -1.83 -10.68 19.11
CA VAL A 155 -0.67 -11.34 18.51
C VAL A 155 -1.15 -12.48 17.63
N THR A 156 -0.72 -12.47 16.37
CA THR A 156 -1.04 -13.53 15.41
C THR A 156 0.24 -14.18 14.90
N ARG A 157 0.13 -15.47 14.61
CA ARG A 157 1.15 -16.23 13.90
C ARG A 157 0.65 -16.58 12.52
N SER A 158 1.42 -16.26 11.50
CA SER A 158 1.13 -16.55 10.09
C SER A 158 2.18 -17.50 9.54
N ALA A 159 1.74 -18.63 9.00
CA ALA A 159 2.62 -19.63 8.41
C ALA A 159 1.90 -20.44 7.32
N ALA A 160 2.66 -20.95 6.36
CA ALA A 160 2.13 -21.99 5.47
C ALA A 160 1.96 -23.33 6.22
N ALA A 161 1.08 -24.18 5.73
CA ALA A 161 0.89 -25.51 6.32
C ALA A 161 2.22 -26.30 6.32
N ALA A 162 2.54 -26.92 7.45
CA ALA A 162 3.76 -27.71 7.66
C ALA A 162 5.10 -26.92 7.50
N ALA A 163 5.06 -25.60 7.38
CA ALA A 163 6.28 -24.78 7.33
C ALA A 163 6.95 -24.68 8.71
N ARG A 164 8.29 -24.62 8.70
CA ARG A 164 9.10 -24.40 9.91
C ARG A 164 9.36 -22.93 10.18
N ASN A 165 9.14 -22.06 9.18
CA ASN A 165 9.20 -20.61 9.29
C ASN A 165 7.81 -20.02 9.50
N SER A 166 7.76 -18.86 10.11
CA SER A 166 6.50 -18.14 10.35
C SER A 166 6.79 -16.66 10.56
N MET A 167 5.75 -15.84 10.45
CA MET A 167 5.75 -14.46 10.90
C MET A 167 4.90 -14.36 12.17
N THR A 168 5.41 -13.67 13.17
CA THR A 168 4.59 -13.16 14.28
C THR A 168 4.22 -11.73 13.95
N THR A 169 2.94 -11.40 14.10
CA THR A 169 2.46 -10.04 13.92
C THR A 169 1.80 -9.57 15.20
N THR A 170 2.28 -8.46 15.74
CA THR A 170 1.66 -7.76 16.87
C THR A 170 0.86 -6.59 16.33
N TRP A 171 -0.42 -6.54 16.67
CA TRP A 171 -1.37 -5.51 16.31
C TRP A 171 -1.75 -4.77 17.58
N SER A 172 -1.35 -3.52 17.70
CA SER A 172 -1.67 -2.65 18.82
C SER A 172 -2.69 -1.60 18.38
N TRP A 173 -3.91 -1.72 18.89
CA TRP A 173 -5.04 -0.87 18.52
C TRP A 173 -5.41 0.07 19.66
N ARG A 174 -5.51 1.37 19.39
CA ARG A 174 -5.97 2.38 20.34
C ARG A 174 -7.08 3.19 19.75
N ALA A 175 -8.15 3.44 20.55
CA ALA A 175 -9.17 4.41 20.16
C ALA A 175 -8.59 5.82 20.19
N ILE A 176 -8.90 6.61 19.17
CA ILE A 176 -8.43 7.99 19.06
C ILE A 176 -9.55 8.91 18.58
N GLN A 177 -9.36 10.20 18.81
CA GLN A 177 -10.08 11.26 18.11
C GLN A 177 -9.10 11.98 17.19
N THR A 178 -9.47 12.11 15.93
CA THR A 178 -8.67 12.82 14.93
C THR A 178 -8.80 14.35 15.11
N ASN A 179 -7.92 15.11 14.48
CA ASN A 179 -7.93 16.59 14.61
C ASN A 179 -9.20 17.25 14.08
N ASP A 180 -9.94 16.61 13.19
CA ASP A 180 -11.23 17.07 12.68
C ASP A 180 -12.41 16.63 13.57
N GLY A 181 -12.13 15.97 14.71
CA GLY A 181 -13.12 15.51 15.66
C GLY A 181 -13.76 14.15 15.35
N SER A 182 -13.35 13.49 14.24
CA SER A 182 -13.86 12.17 13.88
C SER A 182 -13.33 11.10 14.83
N GLU A 183 -14.15 10.10 15.14
CA GLU A 183 -13.69 8.92 15.87
C GLU A 183 -12.88 8.00 14.95
N GLY A 184 -11.86 7.36 15.51
CA GLY A 184 -10.99 6.46 14.79
C GLY A 184 -10.22 5.53 15.70
N VAL A 185 -9.34 4.77 15.09
CA VAL A 185 -8.36 3.95 15.79
C VAL A 185 -6.97 4.19 15.23
N HIS A 186 -5.99 4.13 16.09
CA HIS A 186 -4.58 4.07 15.72
C HIS A 186 -4.12 2.62 15.78
N LEU A 187 -3.42 2.18 14.75
CA LEU A 187 -2.81 0.86 14.64
C LEU A 187 -1.30 1.01 14.56
N ASP A 188 -0.61 0.42 15.53
CA ASP A 188 0.79 0.07 15.40
C ASP A 188 0.90 -1.43 15.11
N LEU A 189 1.51 -1.76 13.99
CA LEU A 189 1.73 -3.12 13.52
C LEU A 189 3.23 -3.41 13.53
N HIS A 190 3.63 -4.49 14.20
CA HIS A 190 4.99 -5.02 14.17
C HIS A 190 4.99 -6.44 13.62
N VAL A 191 5.80 -6.70 12.60
CA VAL A 191 5.96 -8.02 11.97
C VAL A 191 7.37 -8.52 12.24
N ASP A 192 7.48 -9.74 12.79
CA ASP A 192 8.77 -10.35 13.13
C ASP A 192 8.89 -11.75 12.51
N PRO A 193 9.89 -11.99 11.64
CA PRO A 193 10.10 -13.28 11.00
C PRO A 193 10.81 -14.27 11.93
N HIS A 194 10.34 -15.52 11.88
CA HIS A 194 10.95 -16.64 12.62
C HIS A 194 11.35 -17.77 11.67
N GLY A 195 12.48 -18.40 11.97
CA GLY A 195 13.03 -19.50 11.17
C GLY A 195 13.76 -19.03 9.92
N TYR A 196 14.08 -19.97 9.05
CA TYR A 196 14.83 -19.70 7.82
C TYR A 196 13.90 -19.42 6.64
N TRP A 197 14.13 -18.30 5.96
CA TRP A 197 13.36 -17.84 4.80
C TRP A 197 14.23 -17.84 3.54
N PRO A 198 14.23 -18.92 2.75
CA PRO A 198 15.07 -19.01 1.55
C PRO A 198 14.52 -18.22 0.36
N THR A 199 13.27 -17.76 0.44
CA THR A 199 12.49 -17.21 -0.67
C THR A 199 12.35 -15.70 -0.53
N MET A 200 12.44 -14.98 -1.66
CA MET A 200 12.02 -13.59 -1.72
C MET A 200 10.51 -13.51 -1.55
N LEU A 201 10.07 -12.45 -0.88
CA LEU A 201 8.66 -12.17 -0.63
C LEU A 201 8.11 -11.22 -1.70
N GLY A 202 6.82 -11.33 -2.01
CA GLY A 202 6.13 -10.38 -2.87
C GLY A 202 5.83 -9.05 -2.17
N ARG A 203 5.54 -9.13 -0.87
CA ARG A 203 5.24 -8.00 0.01
C ARG A 203 5.43 -8.37 1.48
N ILE A 204 5.46 -7.39 2.34
CA ILE A 204 5.15 -7.51 3.77
C ILE A 204 4.12 -6.42 4.06
N GLY A 205 2.88 -6.81 4.25
CA GLY A 205 1.76 -5.89 4.37
C GLY A 205 0.52 -6.56 4.94
N VAL A 206 -0.60 -5.87 4.80
CA VAL A 206 -1.90 -6.30 5.30
C VAL A 206 -2.89 -6.31 4.16
N THR A 207 -3.70 -7.37 4.08
CA THR A 207 -4.85 -7.46 3.18
C THR A 207 -6.15 -7.46 3.99
N ILE A 208 -7.11 -6.64 3.59
CA ILE A 208 -8.43 -6.49 4.20
C ILE A 208 -9.52 -6.52 3.13
N GLY A 209 -10.63 -7.22 3.38
CA GLY A 209 -11.82 -7.16 2.51
C GLY A 209 -12.81 -6.14 3.01
N LEU A 210 -13.09 -5.15 2.19
CA LEU A 210 -14.03 -4.06 2.41
C LEU A 210 -15.37 -4.36 1.70
N PRO A 211 -16.47 -3.66 2.03
CA PRO A 211 -17.71 -3.77 1.26
C PRO A 211 -17.49 -3.57 -0.23
N ALA A 212 -18.13 -4.37 -1.07
CA ALA A 212 -17.96 -4.32 -2.52
C ALA A 212 -18.36 -2.98 -3.13
N GLU A 213 -19.27 -2.26 -2.49
CA GLU A 213 -19.74 -0.93 -2.90
C GLU A 213 -18.77 0.21 -2.52
N TRP A 214 -17.69 -0.07 -1.80
CA TRP A 214 -16.65 0.92 -1.55
C TRP A 214 -15.66 0.90 -2.71
N THR A 215 -15.99 1.61 -3.76
CA THR A 215 -15.26 1.63 -5.03
C THR A 215 -14.56 2.94 -5.31
N THR A 216 -14.96 4.03 -4.66
CA THR A 216 -14.33 5.34 -4.86
C THR A 216 -13.09 5.48 -4.00
N VAL A 217 -11.96 5.74 -4.65
CA VAL A 217 -10.65 5.84 -4.01
C VAL A 217 -10.07 7.23 -4.22
N SER A 218 -9.54 7.84 -3.16
CA SER A 218 -8.68 9.01 -3.27
C SER A 218 -7.43 8.84 -2.42
N TRP A 219 -6.29 9.35 -2.89
CA TRP A 219 -5.05 9.26 -2.12
C TRP A 219 -4.14 10.47 -2.33
N PHE A 220 -3.30 10.72 -1.34
CA PHE A 220 -2.14 11.59 -1.45
C PHE A 220 -0.88 10.72 -1.40
N GLY A 221 -0.15 10.68 -2.51
CA GLY A 221 1.00 9.80 -2.71
C GLY A 221 1.51 9.87 -4.14
N LEU A 222 2.31 8.88 -4.53
CA LEU A 222 2.74 8.73 -5.92
C LEU A 222 1.58 8.23 -6.80
N GLY A 223 1.49 8.79 -8.01
CA GLY A 223 0.43 8.48 -8.97
C GLY A 223 0.54 9.28 -10.27
N PRO A 224 -0.53 9.29 -11.08
CA PRO A 224 -1.80 8.55 -10.92
C PRO A 224 -1.68 7.06 -11.25
N THR A 225 -0.70 6.68 -12.07
CA THR A 225 -0.48 5.32 -12.56
C THR A 225 0.14 4.42 -11.48
N GLU A 226 0.04 3.11 -11.69
CA GLU A 226 0.75 2.15 -10.84
C GLU A 226 2.26 2.44 -10.81
N ASN A 227 2.87 2.17 -9.69
CA ASN A 227 4.30 2.34 -9.50
C ASN A 227 4.83 1.36 -8.44
N TYR A 228 6.05 0.85 -8.67
CA TYR A 228 6.71 -0.15 -7.85
C TYR A 228 8.12 0.34 -7.46
N PRO A 229 8.81 -0.27 -6.48
CA PRO A 229 10.10 0.21 -6.00
C PRO A 229 11.16 0.49 -7.08
N ASP A 230 11.10 -0.24 -8.19
CA ASP A 230 12.00 -0.10 -9.34
C ASP A 230 11.32 0.51 -10.58
N SER A 231 10.07 0.98 -10.47
CA SER A 231 9.28 1.54 -11.57
C SER A 231 8.46 2.75 -11.10
N GLN A 232 9.13 3.82 -10.68
CA GLN A 232 8.52 5.01 -10.08
C GLN A 232 8.63 6.28 -10.93
N HIS A 233 9.52 6.32 -11.93
CA HIS A 233 9.88 7.58 -12.60
C HIS A 233 8.74 8.25 -13.37
N ALA A 234 7.71 7.51 -13.74
CA ALA A 234 6.50 8.06 -14.37
C ALA A 234 5.51 8.63 -13.35
N ALA A 235 5.62 8.24 -12.09
CA ALA A 235 4.73 8.70 -11.03
C ALA A 235 5.23 10.02 -10.43
N ILE A 236 4.28 10.86 -10.05
CA ILE A 236 4.56 12.12 -9.35
C ILE A 236 3.75 12.22 -8.08
N TRP A 237 4.25 12.96 -7.12
CA TRP A 237 3.53 13.28 -5.90
C TRP A 237 2.30 14.12 -6.20
N GLY A 238 1.16 13.78 -5.60
CA GLY A 238 -0.08 14.52 -5.80
C GLY A 238 -1.26 13.95 -5.04
N ARG A 239 -2.41 14.65 -5.19
CA ARG A 239 -3.72 14.13 -4.79
C ARG A 239 -4.40 13.55 -6.02
N TRP A 240 -4.84 12.32 -5.91
CA TRP A 240 -5.41 11.52 -6.97
C TRP A 240 -6.73 10.93 -6.54
N ASN A 241 -7.57 10.60 -7.48
CA ASN A 241 -8.82 9.88 -7.27
C ASN A 241 -9.11 8.97 -8.46
N GLY A 242 -9.98 8.00 -8.26
CA GLY A 242 -10.46 7.07 -9.29
C GLY A 242 -11.36 6.02 -8.68
N GLU A 243 -11.96 5.22 -9.53
CA GLU A 243 -12.70 4.03 -9.11
C GLU A 243 -11.74 2.84 -9.01
N VAL A 244 -12.05 1.87 -8.15
CA VAL A 244 -11.25 0.66 -7.95
C VAL A 244 -10.94 -0.05 -9.28
N ASP A 245 -11.91 -0.09 -10.19
CA ASP A 245 -11.73 -0.72 -11.50
C ASP A 245 -10.74 0.05 -12.39
N ASP A 246 -10.73 1.39 -12.30
CA ASP A 246 -9.82 2.26 -13.06
C ASP A 246 -8.36 2.17 -12.54
N LEU A 247 -8.18 1.65 -11.32
CA LEU A 247 -6.85 1.47 -10.75
C LEU A 247 -6.15 0.22 -11.29
N GLN A 248 -6.84 -0.63 -12.04
CA GLN A 248 -6.29 -1.86 -12.58
C GLN A 248 -5.58 -1.63 -13.91
N THR A 249 -4.50 -2.38 -14.15
CA THR A 249 -3.86 -2.48 -15.46
C THR A 249 -4.33 -3.78 -16.12
N PRO A 250 -5.06 -3.71 -17.24
CA PRO A 250 -5.67 -4.89 -17.85
C PRO A 250 -4.65 -5.69 -18.67
N TYR A 251 -3.70 -6.32 -17.99
CA TYR A 251 -2.75 -7.22 -18.64
C TYR A 251 -3.48 -8.39 -19.31
N VAL A 252 -3.04 -8.77 -20.51
CA VAL A 252 -3.63 -9.88 -21.29
C VAL A 252 -3.69 -11.17 -20.47
N MET A 253 -2.60 -11.49 -19.78
CA MET A 253 -2.58 -12.51 -18.73
C MET A 253 -2.60 -11.81 -17.39
N PRO A 254 -3.64 -12.00 -16.57
CA PRO A 254 -3.75 -11.36 -15.27
C PRO A 254 -2.54 -11.63 -14.38
N GLN A 255 -2.05 -10.59 -13.74
CA GLN A 255 -0.89 -10.62 -12.88
C GLN A 255 -0.95 -9.46 -11.88
N GLU A 256 -0.02 -9.39 -10.94
CA GLU A 256 0.06 -8.26 -10.00
C GLU A 256 0.10 -6.93 -10.76
N ASN A 257 -0.73 -5.99 -10.32
CA ASN A 257 -0.83 -4.65 -10.90
C ASN A 257 -1.43 -3.68 -9.89
N GLY A 258 -1.48 -2.41 -10.24
CA GLY A 258 -2.27 -1.42 -9.52
C GLY A 258 -1.66 -0.91 -8.21
N LEU A 259 -0.40 -1.23 -7.88
CA LEU A 259 0.25 -0.71 -6.68
C LEU A 259 0.55 0.79 -6.82
N ARG A 260 0.32 1.58 -5.75
CA ARG A 260 0.72 2.98 -5.61
C ARG A 260 1.51 3.15 -4.33
N GLN A 261 2.66 3.80 -4.42
CA GLN A 261 3.59 3.95 -3.31
C GLN A 261 3.55 5.33 -2.67
N GLY A 262 4.19 5.44 -1.52
CA GLY A 262 4.36 6.70 -0.83
C GLY A 262 3.04 7.30 -0.31
N VAL A 263 2.14 6.46 0.15
CA VAL A 263 0.78 6.89 0.53
C VAL A 263 0.77 7.49 1.92
N HIS A 264 0.48 8.78 1.98
CA HIS A 264 0.29 9.51 3.24
C HIS A 264 -1.16 9.47 3.70
N GLU A 265 -2.09 9.56 2.77
CA GLU A 265 -3.53 9.54 3.00
C GLU A 265 -4.18 8.67 1.93
N LEU A 266 -5.10 7.84 2.36
CA LEU A 266 -5.94 7.02 1.49
C LEU A 266 -7.36 7.09 2.01
N THR A 267 -8.30 7.28 1.11
CA THR A 267 -9.73 7.20 1.38
C THR A 267 -10.34 6.19 0.42
N ILE A 268 -11.12 5.27 0.96
CA ILE A 268 -11.90 4.33 0.15
C ILE A 268 -13.34 4.32 0.67
N SER A 269 -14.32 4.51 -0.21
CA SER A 269 -15.69 4.78 0.19
C SER A 269 -16.72 4.34 -0.83
N GLY A 270 -17.95 4.31 -0.37
CA GLY A 270 -19.16 4.12 -1.17
C GLY A 270 -20.32 4.96 -0.61
N SER A 271 -21.52 4.67 -1.06
CA SER A 271 -22.72 5.45 -0.68
C SER A 271 -23.10 5.34 0.81
N ASN A 272 -22.61 4.34 1.52
CA ASN A 272 -23.00 4.00 2.91
C ASN A 272 -21.85 4.12 3.90
N GLY A 273 -20.78 4.88 3.55
CA GLY A 273 -19.64 5.12 4.42
C GLY A 273 -18.31 4.82 3.75
N GLY A 274 -17.25 4.80 4.56
CA GLY A 274 -15.90 4.57 4.06
C GLY A 274 -14.86 4.56 5.16
N LEU A 275 -13.63 4.39 4.72
CA LEU A 275 -12.44 4.31 5.55
C LEU A 275 -11.43 5.35 5.05
N ARG A 276 -10.98 6.22 5.95
CA ARG A 276 -9.81 7.06 5.76
C ARG A 276 -8.64 6.46 6.50
N ILE A 277 -7.50 6.36 5.84
CA ILE A 277 -6.24 5.87 6.39
C ILE A 277 -5.20 6.97 6.24
N THR A 278 -4.52 7.30 7.33
CA THR A 278 -3.38 8.23 7.33
C THR A 278 -2.16 7.48 7.85
N ALA A 279 -1.07 7.56 7.11
CA ALA A 279 0.18 6.94 7.51
C ALA A 279 0.95 7.79 8.51
N ASP A 280 1.51 7.14 9.53
CA ASP A 280 2.30 7.73 10.59
C ASP A 280 3.74 7.23 10.54
N GLY A 281 4.66 8.09 10.09
CA GLY A 281 6.08 7.74 9.92
C GLY A 281 6.38 7.19 8.54
N SER A 282 6.45 5.88 8.36
CA SER A 282 6.67 5.24 7.05
C SER A 282 5.41 5.27 6.20
N TRP A 283 5.58 5.46 4.88
CA TRP A 283 4.46 5.59 3.96
C TRP A 283 4.25 4.27 3.22
N PRO A 284 3.14 3.56 3.46
CA PRO A 284 2.86 2.31 2.79
C PRO A 284 2.61 2.51 1.29
N ALA A 285 2.63 1.39 0.58
CA ALA A 285 1.98 1.30 -0.71
C ALA A 285 0.58 0.70 -0.55
N PHE A 286 -0.32 0.98 -1.50
CA PHE A 286 -1.64 0.34 -1.54
C PHE A 286 -1.98 -0.19 -2.93
N ALA A 287 -2.83 -1.21 -2.94
CA ALA A 287 -3.61 -1.60 -4.11
C ALA A 287 -5.04 -1.94 -3.69
N ALA A 288 -6.01 -1.56 -4.50
CA ALA A 288 -7.42 -1.89 -4.27
C ALA A 288 -7.98 -2.62 -5.51
N ARG A 289 -8.68 -3.74 -5.31
CA ARG A 289 -9.17 -4.62 -6.39
C ARG A 289 -10.49 -5.28 -6.02
N PRO A 290 -11.36 -5.61 -7.00
CA PRO A 290 -12.55 -6.41 -6.74
C PRO A 290 -12.27 -7.94 -6.65
N TRP A 291 -11.00 -8.35 -6.60
CA TRP A 291 -10.53 -9.74 -6.49
C TRP A 291 -9.22 -9.86 -5.70
N THR A 292 -8.97 -11.06 -5.20
CA THR A 292 -7.76 -11.37 -4.44
C THR A 292 -6.53 -11.58 -5.32
N SER A 293 -5.33 -11.54 -4.73
CA SER A 293 -4.08 -11.92 -5.40
C SER A 293 -4.11 -13.39 -5.87
N GLN A 294 -4.83 -14.26 -5.18
CA GLN A 294 -5.02 -15.66 -5.59
C GLN A 294 -5.88 -15.77 -6.85
N ALA A 295 -6.94 -14.96 -6.98
CA ALA A 295 -7.75 -14.89 -8.18
C ALA A 295 -6.92 -14.41 -9.39
N LEU A 296 -6.11 -13.34 -9.21
CA LEU A 296 -5.17 -12.88 -10.23
C LEU A 296 -4.20 -13.98 -10.68
N ARG A 297 -3.66 -14.76 -9.73
CA ARG A 297 -2.71 -15.85 -10.04
C ARG A 297 -3.34 -16.96 -10.88
N THR A 298 -4.61 -17.28 -10.61
CA THR A 298 -5.29 -18.42 -11.26
C THR A 298 -5.96 -18.07 -12.58
N ALA A 299 -6.26 -16.80 -12.83
CA ALA A 299 -6.87 -16.34 -14.06
C ALA A 299 -5.88 -16.45 -15.24
N ALA A 300 -6.31 -17.05 -16.33
CA ALA A 300 -5.56 -17.11 -17.59
C ALA A 300 -5.84 -15.88 -18.46
N HIS A 301 -7.03 -15.28 -18.33
CA HIS A 301 -7.49 -14.15 -19.10
C HIS A 301 -8.27 -13.17 -18.21
N THR A 302 -8.42 -11.94 -18.66
CA THR A 302 -9.14 -10.89 -17.91
C THR A 302 -10.60 -11.25 -17.62
N TRP A 303 -11.26 -11.96 -18.51
CA TRP A 303 -12.66 -12.41 -18.29
C TRP A 303 -12.81 -13.56 -17.28
N ASP A 304 -11.73 -14.20 -16.86
CA ASP A 304 -11.74 -15.18 -15.79
C ASP A 304 -11.80 -14.51 -14.41
N LEU A 305 -11.42 -13.23 -14.32
CA LEU A 305 -11.50 -12.45 -13.09
C LEU A 305 -12.97 -12.12 -12.79
N LYS A 306 -13.42 -12.56 -11.64
CA LYS A 306 -14.77 -12.31 -11.14
C LYS A 306 -14.66 -11.59 -9.78
N PRO A 307 -15.40 -10.49 -9.59
CA PRO A 307 -15.59 -9.93 -8.24
C PRO A 307 -16.17 -10.99 -7.30
N ASP A 308 -15.67 -11.04 -6.08
CA ASP A 308 -16.09 -12.03 -5.08
C ASP A 308 -16.99 -11.44 -3.97
N GLY A 309 -17.52 -10.25 -4.19
CA GLY A 309 -18.38 -9.55 -3.24
C GLY A 309 -17.64 -8.65 -2.25
N HIS A 310 -16.36 -8.40 -2.49
CA HIS A 310 -15.54 -7.48 -1.68
C HIS A 310 -14.68 -6.58 -2.55
N THR A 311 -14.34 -5.42 -2.00
CA THR A 311 -13.18 -4.63 -2.44
C THR A 311 -11.99 -5.00 -1.56
N TRP A 312 -10.99 -5.64 -2.16
CA TRP A 312 -9.77 -6.04 -1.47
C TRP A 312 -8.76 -4.90 -1.48
N LEU A 313 -8.43 -4.43 -0.28
CA LEU A 313 -7.40 -3.43 -0.06
C LEU A 313 -6.15 -4.10 0.50
N THR A 314 -5.00 -3.88 -0.14
CA THR A 314 -3.69 -4.20 0.43
C THR A 314 -2.98 -2.93 0.87
N LEU A 315 -2.31 -2.98 2.00
CA LEU A 315 -1.46 -1.92 2.55
C LEU A 315 -0.08 -2.53 2.81
N ASP A 316 0.86 -2.28 1.91
CA ASP A 316 2.19 -2.86 1.97
C ASP A 316 3.14 -1.92 2.70
N ALA A 317 3.67 -2.34 3.84
CA ALA A 317 4.77 -1.64 4.47
C ALA A 317 6.05 -1.71 3.61
N VAL A 318 6.25 -2.86 2.95
CA VAL A 318 7.32 -3.05 1.97
C VAL A 318 6.81 -3.93 0.82
N SER A 319 7.10 -3.52 -0.41
CA SER A 319 6.73 -4.25 -1.64
C SER A 319 7.98 -4.66 -2.42
N ALA A 320 7.90 -5.80 -3.08
CA ALA A 320 8.96 -6.25 -3.97
C ALA A 320 9.00 -5.46 -5.29
N PRO A 321 10.16 -5.29 -5.91
CA PRO A 321 10.31 -4.71 -7.24
C PRO A 321 9.70 -5.60 -8.32
N LEU A 322 9.49 -5.05 -9.52
CA LEU A 322 9.03 -5.83 -10.69
C LEU A 322 10.16 -6.62 -11.34
N GLY A 323 11.37 -6.07 -11.35
CA GLY A 323 12.50 -6.67 -12.05
C GLY A 323 12.39 -6.64 -13.56
N SER A 324 13.28 -7.37 -14.23
CA SER A 324 13.34 -7.50 -15.70
C SER A 324 13.64 -8.94 -16.16
N THR A 325 13.43 -9.92 -15.30
CA THR A 325 13.94 -11.30 -15.44
C THR A 325 13.41 -12.05 -16.67
N SER A 326 12.27 -11.64 -17.24
CA SER A 326 11.74 -12.23 -18.49
C SER A 326 12.69 -12.04 -19.67
N CYS A 327 13.47 -10.96 -19.71
CA CYS A 327 14.44 -10.69 -20.78
C CYS A 327 15.71 -9.98 -20.30
N GLY A 328 15.88 -9.82 -18.98
CA GLY A 328 16.99 -9.12 -18.34
C GLY A 328 17.45 -9.77 -17.04
N PRO A 329 18.31 -9.09 -16.27
CA PRO A 329 18.80 -9.60 -15.00
C PRO A 329 17.71 -9.58 -13.90
N MET A 330 17.95 -10.34 -12.85
CA MET A 330 17.18 -10.24 -11.61
C MET A 330 17.37 -8.84 -10.98
N PRO A 331 16.39 -8.38 -10.15
CA PRO A 331 16.59 -7.18 -9.37
C PRO A 331 17.91 -7.19 -8.61
N ILE A 332 18.56 -6.03 -8.49
CA ILE A 332 19.80 -5.92 -7.71
C ILE A 332 19.53 -6.30 -6.26
N MET A 333 20.53 -6.78 -5.55
CA MET A 333 20.39 -7.35 -4.19
C MET A 333 19.73 -6.38 -3.21
N SER A 334 20.05 -5.08 -3.29
CA SER A 334 19.49 -4.04 -2.42
C SER A 334 17.98 -3.81 -2.60
N HIS A 335 17.41 -4.22 -3.73
CA HIS A 335 15.97 -4.08 -4.01
C HIS A 335 15.19 -5.38 -3.74
N ARG A 336 15.87 -6.49 -3.48
CA ARG A 336 15.19 -7.77 -3.21
C ARG A 336 14.57 -7.76 -1.83
N LEU A 337 13.30 -8.11 -1.76
CA LEU A 337 12.59 -8.21 -0.49
C LEU A 337 12.77 -9.62 0.09
N TYR A 338 13.42 -9.68 1.23
CA TYR A 338 13.51 -10.88 2.06
C TYR A 338 12.75 -10.66 3.37
N ALA A 339 12.47 -11.76 4.09
CA ALA A 339 11.86 -11.71 5.39
C ALA A 339 12.73 -10.89 6.36
N GLN A 340 12.15 -9.84 6.91
CA GLN A 340 12.78 -8.91 7.84
C GLN A 340 11.73 -8.34 8.80
N PRO A 341 12.10 -7.86 9.97
CA PRO A 341 11.19 -7.11 10.83
C PRO A 341 10.70 -5.85 10.11
N VAL A 342 9.41 -5.55 10.27
CA VAL A 342 8.76 -4.38 9.65
C VAL A 342 7.77 -3.77 10.62
N ASP A 343 7.76 -2.45 10.68
CA ASP A 343 6.78 -1.66 11.41
C ASP A 343 5.89 -0.89 10.43
N LEU A 344 4.60 -0.78 10.78
CA LEU A 344 3.63 0.04 10.07
C LEU A 344 2.72 0.72 11.08
N SER A 345 2.63 2.03 11.02
CA SER A 345 1.81 2.84 11.92
C SER A 345 0.76 3.62 11.11
N LEU A 346 -0.50 3.42 11.43
CA LEU A 346 -1.65 3.92 10.67
C LEU A 346 -2.71 4.50 11.60
N THR A 347 -3.33 5.58 11.17
CA THR A 347 -4.56 6.08 11.74
C THR A 347 -5.72 5.77 10.79
N LEU A 348 -6.74 5.12 11.31
CA LEU A 348 -7.97 4.78 10.60
C LEU A 348 -9.12 5.62 11.18
N SER A 349 -9.91 6.29 10.33
CA SER A 349 -11.09 7.06 10.76
C SER A 349 -12.29 6.87 9.82
N LEU A 350 -13.49 7.10 10.35
CA LEU A 350 -14.71 7.11 9.54
C LEU A 350 -14.74 8.32 8.58
N ILE A 351 -15.48 8.18 7.49
CA ILE A 351 -15.86 9.26 6.57
C ILE A 351 -17.35 9.21 6.29
#